data_20835400d9ed6c8bf121ca05d8669703
#
_entry.id   20835400d9ed6c8bf121ca05d8669703
#
_cell.length_a   1.000
_cell.length_b   1.000
_cell.length_c   1.000
_cell.angle_alpha   90.00
_cell.angle_beta   90.00
_cell.angle_gamma   90.00
#
_symmetry.space_group_name_H-M   'P 1'
#
loop_
_entity.id
_entity.type
_entity.pdbx_description
1 polymer ?
#
loop_
_entity_poly.entity_id
_entity_poly.type
_entity_poly.pdbx_seq_one_letter_code
_entity_poly.pdbx_strand_id
1 'polypeptide(L)'
;MKLGFIFREATKGLGRNLTMTIAMIITTAIAVGLVVAGIMVTNLTKDTKEIYLDRVEVMVQLNEDISAGDPDCLTPACADLQGQLDADDSVESVEYRNRAESYERFKELFQDTDPVMVEQTSPDALPAAFHVRLKDPEDASAIDAIRDNPAVEDVVDQQQEVRDAASNLDAIRNATFVLAIVMSVAAIFLVANMVQIAAFHRTRETEIMRM
;
A
#
# COMPACT_ATOMS: atom_id res chain seq x y z
N MET A 1 -36.58 -12.82 -33.71
CA MET A 1 -36.24 -14.10 -33.04
C MET A 1 -36.49 -13.91 -31.54
N LYS A 2 -37.30 -14.78 -30.91
CA LYS A 2 -37.74 -14.59 -29.53
C LYS A 2 -36.58 -14.95 -28.57
N LEU A 3 -36.07 -14.00 -27.79
CA LEU A 3 -35.01 -14.20 -26.79
C LEU A 3 -35.28 -15.45 -25.89
N GLY A 4 -36.55 -15.72 -25.59
CA GLY A 4 -36.94 -16.89 -24.81
C GLY A 4 -36.64 -18.24 -25.45
N PHE A 5 -36.57 -18.32 -26.77
CA PHE A 5 -36.18 -19.53 -27.49
C PHE A 5 -34.66 -19.77 -27.36
N ILE A 6 -33.85 -18.72 -27.50
CA ILE A 6 -32.41 -18.80 -27.39
C ILE A 6 -32.01 -19.21 -25.96
N PHE A 7 -32.67 -18.62 -24.95
CA PHE A 7 -32.40 -18.94 -23.54
C PHE A 7 -32.77 -20.40 -23.18
N ARG A 8 -33.90 -20.88 -23.67
CA ARG A 8 -34.35 -22.26 -23.48
C ARG A 8 -33.46 -23.29 -24.19
N GLU A 9 -32.94 -22.96 -25.36
CA GLU A 9 -31.99 -23.82 -26.08
C GLU A 9 -30.62 -23.84 -25.45
N ALA A 10 -30.15 -22.70 -24.93
CA ALA A 10 -28.90 -22.59 -24.17
C ALA A 10 -28.95 -23.41 -22.87
N THR A 11 -30.01 -23.30 -22.09
CA THR A 11 -30.18 -24.07 -20.86
C THR A 11 -30.25 -25.58 -21.07
N LYS A 12 -30.88 -26.04 -22.17
CA LYS A 12 -30.87 -27.45 -22.56
C LYS A 12 -29.47 -27.94 -22.96
N GLY A 13 -28.69 -27.09 -23.66
CA GLY A 13 -27.32 -27.40 -24.05
C GLY A 13 -26.38 -27.50 -22.87
N LEU A 14 -26.52 -26.59 -21.88
CA LEU A 14 -25.76 -26.61 -20.63
C LEU A 14 -26.06 -27.86 -19.77
N GLY A 15 -27.33 -28.26 -19.68
CA GLY A 15 -27.72 -29.42 -18.88
C GLY A 15 -27.23 -30.78 -19.46
N ARG A 16 -26.94 -30.84 -20.76
CA ARG A 16 -26.46 -32.07 -21.44
C ARG A 16 -25.00 -32.41 -21.14
N ASN A 17 -24.21 -31.43 -20.68
CA ASN A 17 -22.82 -31.64 -20.28
C ASN A 17 -22.49 -30.92 -18.94
N LEU A 18 -23.18 -31.42 -17.89
CA LEU A 18 -23.22 -30.75 -16.60
C LEU A 18 -21.84 -30.57 -15.96
N THR A 19 -20.97 -31.58 -16.07
CA THR A 19 -19.60 -31.51 -15.50
C THR A 19 -18.77 -30.40 -16.13
N MET A 20 -18.83 -30.26 -17.46
CA MET A 20 -18.09 -29.23 -18.18
C MET A 20 -18.66 -27.82 -17.93
N THR A 21 -19.99 -27.72 -17.80
CA THR A 21 -20.67 -26.48 -17.45
C THR A 21 -20.30 -26.01 -16.04
N ILE A 22 -20.27 -26.92 -15.07
CA ILE A 22 -19.85 -26.61 -13.70
C ILE A 22 -18.39 -26.15 -13.68
N ALA A 23 -17.50 -26.87 -14.36
CA ALA A 23 -16.08 -26.49 -14.44
C ALA A 23 -15.91 -25.08 -15.03
N MET A 24 -16.63 -24.73 -16.10
CA MET A 24 -16.62 -23.42 -16.71
C MET A 24 -17.12 -22.33 -15.76
N ILE A 25 -18.22 -22.57 -15.05
CA ILE A 25 -18.79 -21.62 -14.10
C ILE A 25 -17.79 -21.36 -12.96
N ILE A 26 -17.21 -22.43 -12.40
CA ILE A 26 -16.23 -22.31 -11.31
C ILE A 26 -14.99 -21.53 -11.78
N THR A 27 -14.43 -21.88 -12.93
CA THR A 27 -13.23 -21.19 -13.47
C THR A 27 -13.50 -19.73 -13.76
N THR A 28 -14.65 -19.41 -14.35
CA THR A 28 -15.03 -18.03 -14.63
C THR A 28 -15.28 -17.23 -13.34
N ALA A 29 -15.95 -17.85 -12.36
CA ALA A 29 -16.19 -17.23 -11.06
C ALA A 29 -14.88 -16.94 -10.32
N ILE A 30 -13.91 -17.85 -10.36
CA ILE A 30 -12.58 -17.63 -9.78
C ILE A 30 -11.85 -16.51 -10.52
N ALA A 31 -11.86 -16.50 -11.86
CA ALA A 31 -11.20 -15.46 -12.65
C ALA A 31 -11.76 -14.07 -12.34
N VAL A 32 -13.09 -13.93 -12.32
CA VAL A 32 -13.75 -12.65 -11.99
C VAL A 32 -13.49 -12.27 -10.52
N GLY A 33 -13.54 -13.23 -9.59
CA GLY A 33 -13.25 -13.01 -8.18
C GLY A 33 -11.83 -12.47 -7.96
N LEU A 34 -10.84 -13.00 -8.67
CA LEU A 34 -9.45 -12.54 -8.60
C LEU A 34 -9.27 -11.12 -9.15
N VAL A 35 -9.96 -10.78 -10.24
CA VAL A 35 -9.94 -9.40 -10.77
C VAL A 35 -10.52 -8.42 -9.76
N VAL A 36 -11.68 -8.75 -9.18
CA VAL A 36 -12.31 -7.91 -8.15
C VAL A 36 -11.43 -7.78 -6.91
N ALA A 37 -10.83 -8.89 -6.45
CA ALA A 37 -9.89 -8.88 -5.32
C ALA A 37 -8.68 -7.98 -5.61
N GLY A 38 -8.11 -8.03 -6.82
CA GLY A 38 -6.99 -7.18 -7.24
C GLY A 38 -7.35 -5.69 -7.21
N ILE A 39 -8.56 -5.32 -7.66
CA ILE A 39 -9.06 -3.95 -7.59
C ILE A 39 -9.25 -3.51 -6.13
N MET A 40 -9.84 -4.37 -5.28
CA MET A 40 -10.03 -4.07 -3.86
C MET A 40 -8.70 -3.85 -3.14
N VAL A 41 -7.70 -4.71 -3.36
CA VAL A 41 -6.36 -4.56 -2.80
C VAL A 41 -5.72 -3.24 -3.26
N THR A 42 -5.87 -2.87 -4.53
CA THR A 42 -5.35 -1.59 -5.06
C THR A 42 -5.97 -0.39 -4.35
N ASN A 43 -7.28 -0.37 -4.17
CA ASN A 43 -7.97 0.72 -3.48
C ASN A 43 -7.58 0.76 -2.00
N LEU A 44 -7.56 -0.40 -1.33
CA LEU A 44 -7.15 -0.48 0.07
C LEU A 44 -5.72 0.03 0.29
N THR A 45 -4.80 -0.31 -0.61
CA THR A 45 -3.40 0.16 -0.55
C THR A 45 -3.33 1.67 -0.72
N LYS A 46 -4.09 2.26 -1.64
CA LYS A 46 -4.14 3.72 -1.83
C LYS A 46 -4.69 4.44 -0.60
N ASP A 47 -5.84 4.00 -0.11
CA ASP A 47 -6.48 4.61 1.07
C ASP A 47 -5.59 4.46 2.32
N THR A 48 -4.93 3.32 2.48
CA THR A 48 -3.99 3.08 3.57
C THR A 48 -2.77 3.98 3.46
N LYS A 49 -2.17 4.09 2.26
CA LYS A 49 -1.06 5.02 2.02
C LYS A 49 -1.45 6.45 2.37
N GLU A 50 -2.58 6.95 1.87
CA GLU A 50 -3.05 8.31 2.11
C GLU A 50 -3.26 8.61 3.60
N ILE A 51 -3.86 7.69 4.37
CA ILE A 51 -4.14 7.87 5.80
C ILE A 51 -2.86 7.77 6.66
N TYR A 52 -1.97 6.85 6.35
CA TYR A 52 -0.78 6.60 7.17
C TYR A 52 0.37 7.54 6.81
N LEU A 53 0.57 7.81 5.52
CA LEU A 53 1.68 8.64 5.04
C LEU A 53 1.44 10.13 5.35
N ASP A 54 0.18 10.57 5.38
CA ASP A 54 -0.20 11.94 5.78
C ASP A 54 0.09 12.25 7.27
N ARG A 55 0.35 11.21 8.07
CA ARG A 55 0.59 11.33 9.52
C ARG A 55 2.01 10.95 9.94
N VAL A 56 2.81 10.42 9.05
CA VAL A 56 4.15 9.95 9.39
C VAL A 56 5.17 11.06 9.14
N GLU A 57 5.84 11.45 10.21
CA GLU A 57 6.92 12.41 10.21
C GLU A 57 8.24 11.65 10.38
N VAL A 58 9.29 12.12 9.70
CA VAL A 58 10.65 11.68 9.98
C VAL A 58 11.18 12.53 11.12
N MET A 59 11.62 11.90 12.19
CA MET A 59 12.22 12.60 13.32
C MET A 59 13.74 12.58 13.16
N VAL A 60 14.32 13.75 12.93
CA VAL A 60 15.75 13.97 12.86
C VAL A 60 16.21 14.45 14.22
N GLN A 61 16.81 13.57 15.00
CA GLN A 61 17.33 13.86 16.35
C GLN A 61 18.63 14.67 16.23
N LEU A 62 18.72 15.73 17.01
CA LEU A 62 19.87 16.59 17.05
C LEU A 62 20.85 16.17 18.14
N ASN A 63 22.12 16.46 17.92
CA ASN A 63 23.17 16.13 18.86
C ASN A 63 22.99 16.85 20.20
N GLU A 64 23.74 16.40 21.22
CA GLU A 64 23.62 16.91 22.58
C GLU A 64 23.96 18.39 22.70
N ASP A 65 24.91 18.89 21.91
CA ASP A 65 25.32 20.30 21.94
C ASP A 65 24.17 21.24 21.56
N ILE A 66 23.38 20.87 20.55
CA ILE A 66 22.19 21.60 20.14
C ILE A 66 21.03 21.35 21.11
N SER A 67 20.80 20.11 21.48
CA SER A 67 19.68 19.71 22.34
C SER A 67 19.73 20.37 23.72
N ALA A 68 20.93 20.55 24.29
CA ALA A 68 21.11 21.17 25.58
C ALA A 68 21.35 22.70 25.52
N GLY A 69 21.97 23.18 24.43
CA GLY A 69 22.48 24.56 24.33
C GLY A 69 21.64 25.50 23.46
N ASP A 70 20.75 25.01 22.63
CA ASP A 70 20.05 25.83 21.63
C ASP A 70 18.53 25.54 21.59
N PRO A 71 17.77 25.99 22.60
CA PRO A 71 16.33 25.71 22.66
C PRO A 71 15.51 26.36 21.56
N ASP A 72 16.04 27.38 20.89
CA ASP A 72 15.34 28.15 19.85
C ASP A 72 15.91 27.96 18.43
N CYS A 73 16.87 27.01 18.28
CA CYS A 73 17.54 26.73 17.00
C CYS A 73 18.20 27.97 16.35
N LEU A 74 18.92 28.75 17.17
CA LEU A 74 19.57 29.99 16.74
C LEU A 74 21.07 29.82 16.40
N THR A 75 21.66 28.70 16.77
CA THR A 75 23.05 28.39 16.39
C THR A 75 23.15 28.16 14.87
N PRO A 76 24.27 28.55 14.24
CA PRO A 76 24.46 28.35 12.80
C PRO A 76 24.26 26.88 12.39
N ALA A 77 24.68 25.92 13.21
CA ALA A 77 24.54 24.49 12.90
C ALA A 77 23.09 24.04 12.83
N CYS A 78 22.25 24.52 13.75
CA CYS A 78 20.82 24.22 13.75
C CYS A 78 20.08 24.96 12.65
N ALA A 79 20.31 26.27 12.52
CA ALA A 79 19.64 27.13 11.52
C ALA A 79 19.98 26.73 10.09
N ASP A 80 21.25 26.36 9.81
CA ASP A 80 21.68 25.91 8.48
C ASP A 80 21.01 24.56 8.13
N LEU A 81 20.91 23.64 9.08
CA LEU A 81 20.23 22.36 8.88
C LEU A 81 18.72 22.54 8.62
N GLN A 82 18.07 23.40 9.39
CA GLN A 82 16.67 23.76 9.16
C GLN A 82 16.48 24.38 7.78
N GLY A 83 17.35 25.33 7.41
CA GLY A 83 17.31 25.98 6.11
C GLY A 83 17.53 25.01 4.93
N GLN A 84 18.37 23.98 5.10
CA GLN A 84 18.55 22.94 4.10
C GLN A 84 17.28 22.11 3.91
N LEU A 85 16.63 21.71 5.01
CA LEU A 85 15.40 20.96 4.98
C LEU A 85 14.23 21.76 4.39
N ASP A 86 14.08 23.03 4.80
CA ASP A 86 13.02 23.91 4.30
C ASP A 86 13.18 24.28 2.82
N ALA A 87 14.40 24.27 2.31
CA ALA A 87 14.70 24.58 0.91
C ALA A 87 14.55 23.38 -0.04
N ASP A 88 14.40 22.18 0.49
CA ASP A 88 14.27 20.98 -0.32
C ASP A 88 12.85 20.81 -0.85
N ASP A 89 12.73 20.63 -2.16
CA ASP A 89 11.43 20.49 -2.83
C ASP A 89 10.65 19.24 -2.43
N SER A 90 11.28 18.23 -1.88
CA SER A 90 10.63 16.98 -1.39
C SER A 90 10.01 17.14 0.00
N VAL A 91 10.36 18.20 0.72
CA VAL A 91 9.86 18.50 2.06
C VAL A 91 8.57 19.33 1.99
N GLU A 92 7.57 18.94 2.77
CA GLU A 92 6.31 19.66 2.92
C GLU A 92 6.38 20.65 4.07
N SER A 93 6.90 20.22 5.23
CA SER A 93 7.05 21.04 6.42
C SER A 93 8.15 20.54 7.34
N VAL A 94 8.79 21.46 8.06
CA VAL A 94 9.79 21.19 9.08
C VAL A 94 9.34 21.87 10.38
N GLU A 95 9.21 21.11 11.45
CA GLU A 95 8.89 21.61 12.77
C GLU A 95 10.03 21.29 13.73
N TYR A 96 10.63 22.34 14.29
CA TYR A 96 11.63 22.18 15.36
C TYR A 96 10.93 21.98 16.67
N ARG A 97 11.31 20.95 17.44
CA ARG A 97 10.90 20.75 18.83
C ARG A 97 12.14 20.65 19.70
N ASN A 98 12.20 21.55 20.68
CA ASN A 98 13.26 21.50 21.65
C ASN A 98 13.04 20.36 22.65
N ARG A 99 14.03 20.11 23.50
CA ARG A 99 14.02 19.06 24.53
C ARG A 99 12.82 19.13 25.46
N ALA A 100 12.46 20.34 25.89
CA ALA A 100 11.33 20.54 26.79
C ALA A 100 9.98 20.21 26.11
N GLU A 101 9.79 20.64 24.88
CA GLU A 101 8.60 20.34 24.06
C GLU A 101 8.51 18.86 23.75
N SER A 102 9.63 18.20 23.42
CA SER A 102 9.71 16.76 23.21
C SER A 102 9.28 15.99 24.46
N TYR A 103 9.71 16.44 25.65
CA TYR A 103 9.32 15.82 26.91
C TYR A 103 7.85 16.05 27.28
N GLU A 104 7.31 17.25 27.06
CA GLU A 104 5.88 17.50 27.25
C GLU A 104 5.04 16.61 26.34
N ARG A 105 5.43 16.49 25.08
CA ARG A 105 4.75 15.61 24.13
C ARG A 105 4.82 14.14 24.50
N PHE A 106 5.98 13.71 24.99
CA PHE A 106 6.16 12.36 25.51
C PHE A 106 5.21 12.09 26.69
N LYS A 107 5.09 13.04 27.63
CA LYS A 107 4.15 12.91 28.75
C LYS A 107 2.70 12.79 28.28
N GLU A 108 2.29 13.65 27.35
CA GLU A 108 0.92 13.61 26.79
C GLU A 108 0.60 12.24 26.19
N LEU A 109 1.54 11.62 25.51
CA LEU A 109 1.32 10.34 24.83
C LEU A 109 1.29 9.14 25.76
N PHE A 110 2.13 9.16 26.81
CA PHE A 110 2.36 7.98 27.64
C PHE A 110 1.79 8.07 29.06
N GLN A 111 1.35 9.25 29.51
CA GLN A 111 0.84 9.44 30.87
C GLN A 111 -0.33 8.51 31.21
N ASP A 112 -1.21 8.24 30.26
CA ASP A 112 -2.37 7.38 30.46
C ASP A 112 -2.09 5.89 30.18
N THR A 113 -1.09 5.60 29.33
CA THR A 113 -0.77 4.23 28.90
C THR A 113 0.35 3.59 29.71
N ASP A 114 1.38 4.36 30.05
CA ASP A 114 2.52 3.90 30.85
C ASP A 114 3.08 5.02 31.76
N PRO A 115 2.39 5.34 32.86
CA PRO A 115 2.81 6.39 33.77
C PRO A 115 4.18 6.10 34.44
N VAL A 116 4.55 4.82 34.58
CA VAL A 116 5.85 4.44 35.18
C VAL A 116 7.00 4.84 34.24
N MET A 117 6.82 4.67 32.96
CA MET A 117 7.80 5.10 31.96
C MET A 117 7.99 6.62 31.98
N VAL A 118 6.92 7.38 32.17
CA VAL A 118 6.95 8.85 32.27
C VAL A 118 7.73 9.29 33.57
N GLU A 119 7.48 8.64 34.69
CA GLU A 119 8.17 8.95 35.96
C GLU A 119 9.67 8.62 35.92
N GLN A 120 10.07 7.62 35.14
CA GLN A 120 11.48 7.19 35.04
C GLN A 120 12.24 7.93 33.92
N THR A 121 11.58 8.64 33.05
CA THR A 121 12.22 9.37 31.96
C THR A 121 12.53 10.80 32.41
N SER A 122 13.81 11.17 32.40
CA SER A 122 14.23 12.55 32.63
C SER A 122 13.99 13.40 31.37
N PRO A 123 13.66 14.71 31.51
CA PRO A 123 13.65 15.64 30.40
C PRO A 123 14.92 15.61 29.55
N ASP A 124 16.08 15.40 30.20
CA ASP A 124 17.39 15.35 29.53
C ASP A 124 17.60 14.07 28.69
N ALA A 125 16.74 13.06 28.85
CA ALA A 125 16.85 11.82 28.09
C ALA A 125 16.29 11.94 26.67
N LEU A 126 15.56 13.03 26.39
CA LEU A 126 14.97 13.26 25.07
C LEU A 126 15.75 14.35 24.33
N PRO A 127 16.25 14.10 23.12
CA PRO A 127 16.93 15.10 22.32
C PRO A 127 15.96 16.13 21.74
N ALA A 128 16.47 17.29 21.34
CA ALA A 128 15.77 18.16 20.40
C ALA A 128 15.71 17.48 19.03
N ALA A 129 14.68 17.72 18.27
CA ALA A 129 14.49 17.09 16.96
C ALA A 129 13.78 17.99 15.97
N PHE A 130 14.08 17.81 14.68
CA PHE A 130 13.23 18.26 13.58
C PHE A 130 12.21 17.16 13.25
N HIS A 131 10.96 17.53 13.20
CA HIS A 131 9.88 16.72 12.68
C HIS A 131 9.64 17.13 11.23
N VAL A 132 10.12 16.29 10.32
CA VAL A 132 10.10 16.56 8.88
C VAL A 132 8.99 15.78 8.24
N ARG A 133 8.08 16.48 7.57
CA ARG A 133 7.05 15.87 6.74
C ARG A 133 7.48 15.94 5.28
N LEU A 134 7.49 14.82 4.59
CA LEU A 134 7.81 14.73 3.18
C LEU A 134 6.54 14.79 2.33
N LYS A 135 6.60 15.45 1.16
CA LYS A 135 5.50 15.48 0.18
C LYS A 135 5.22 14.10 -0.39
N ASP A 136 6.29 13.36 -0.67
CA ASP A 136 6.23 11.95 -1.04
C ASP A 136 7.01 11.14 -0.01
N PRO A 137 6.33 10.37 0.82
CA PRO A 137 6.98 9.53 1.83
C PRO A 137 7.91 8.45 1.26
N GLU A 138 7.81 8.15 -0.04
CA GLU A 138 8.71 7.21 -0.72
C GLU A 138 10.04 7.89 -1.13
N ASP A 139 10.09 9.23 -1.17
CA ASP A 139 11.29 10.00 -1.50
C ASP A 139 12.02 10.44 -0.22
N ALA A 140 13.01 9.68 0.19
CA ALA A 140 13.86 9.98 1.35
C ALA A 140 15.09 10.85 1.01
N SER A 141 15.20 11.39 -0.20
CA SER A 141 16.40 12.08 -0.68
C SER A 141 16.84 13.24 0.21
N ALA A 142 15.91 14.07 0.70
CA ALA A 142 16.21 15.16 1.64
C ALA A 142 16.77 14.65 2.97
N ILE A 143 16.25 13.54 3.45
CA ILE A 143 16.68 12.92 4.73
C ILE A 143 18.06 12.28 4.57
N ASP A 144 18.29 11.57 3.47
CA ASP A 144 19.58 10.96 3.19
C ASP A 144 20.71 12.01 3.02
N ALA A 145 20.39 13.19 2.47
CA ALA A 145 21.33 14.27 2.29
C ALA A 145 21.85 14.87 3.62
N ILE A 146 21.06 14.78 4.70
CA ILE A 146 21.42 15.32 6.02
C ILE A 146 21.89 14.27 7.01
N ARG A 147 21.79 12.99 6.70
CA ARG A 147 22.10 11.88 7.62
C ARG A 147 23.52 11.93 8.17
N ASP A 148 24.47 12.37 7.36
CA ASP A 148 25.90 12.51 7.73
C ASP A 148 26.25 13.91 8.28
N ASN A 149 25.24 14.78 8.52
CA ASN A 149 25.48 16.11 9.05
C ASN A 149 25.90 16.00 10.54
N PRO A 150 26.99 16.69 11.00
CA PRO A 150 27.45 16.64 12.38
C PRO A 150 26.42 17.11 13.43
N ALA A 151 25.43 17.90 13.04
CA ALA A 151 24.35 18.35 13.90
C ALA A 151 23.29 17.26 14.16
N VAL A 152 23.26 16.24 13.32
CA VAL A 152 22.34 15.11 13.43
C VAL A 152 22.97 13.99 14.26
N GLU A 153 22.25 13.52 15.28
CA GLU A 153 22.63 12.37 16.09
C GLU A 153 22.08 11.08 15.49
N ASP A 154 20.78 11.09 15.22
CA ASP A 154 20.08 9.92 14.65
C ASP A 154 18.88 10.36 13.83
N VAL A 155 18.46 9.50 12.89
CA VAL A 155 17.29 9.69 12.07
C VAL A 155 16.32 8.54 12.30
N VAL A 156 15.25 8.83 13.03
CA VAL A 156 14.16 7.87 13.27
C VAL A 156 13.15 7.98 12.15
N ASP A 157 13.34 7.15 11.13
CA ASP A 157 12.45 7.08 9.98
C ASP A 157 11.40 5.99 10.18
N GLN A 158 10.24 6.38 10.72
CA GLN A 158 9.08 5.49 10.84
C GLN A 158 8.45 5.13 9.49
N GLN A 159 8.80 5.86 8.44
CA GLN A 159 8.29 5.61 7.08
C GLN A 159 8.91 4.36 6.46
N GLN A 160 10.10 3.95 6.91
CA GLN A 160 10.77 2.77 6.35
C GLN A 160 9.95 1.49 6.59
N GLU A 161 9.40 1.31 7.80
CA GLU A 161 8.51 0.18 8.09
C GLU A 161 7.22 0.23 7.26
N VAL A 162 6.68 1.44 7.05
CA VAL A 162 5.48 1.63 6.22
C VAL A 162 5.79 1.39 4.74
N ARG A 163 6.96 1.81 4.26
CA ARG A 163 7.44 1.54 2.88
C ARG A 163 7.60 0.04 2.64
N ASP A 164 8.20 -0.67 3.57
CA ASP A 164 8.38 -2.13 3.48
C ASP A 164 7.04 -2.87 3.47
N ALA A 165 6.10 -2.44 4.30
CA ALA A 165 4.74 -2.96 4.29
C ALA A 165 4.01 -2.63 2.97
N ALA A 166 4.14 -1.42 2.45
CA ALA A 166 3.55 -0.99 1.19
C ALA A 166 4.13 -1.77 -0.01
N SER A 167 5.45 -2.01 -0.04
CA SER A 167 6.11 -2.79 -1.10
C SER A 167 5.62 -4.25 -1.11
N ASN A 168 5.39 -4.84 0.06
CA ASN A 168 4.81 -6.18 0.19
C ASN A 168 3.37 -6.23 -0.36
N LEU A 169 2.56 -5.20 -0.09
CA LEU A 169 1.21 -5.08 -0.64
C LEU A 169 1.22 -4.93 -2.17
N ASP A 170 2.15 -4.16 -2.72
CA ASP A 170 2.35 -4.03 -4.17
C ASP A 170 2.76 -5.36 -4.82
N ALA A 171 3.62 -6.14 -4.17
CA ALA A 171 3.98 -7.48 -4.63
C ALA A 171 2.76 -8.43 -4.65
N ILE A 172 1.93 -8.42 -3.60
CA ILE A 172 0.70 -9.20 -3.52
C ILE A 172 -0.28 -8.77 -4.61
N ARG A 173 -0.46 -7.47 -4.82
CA ARG A 173 -1.30 -6.91 -5.89
C ARG A 173 -0.84 -7.40 -7.26
N ASN A 174 0.44 -7.28 -7.58
CA ASN A 174 0.99 -7.69 -8.86
C ASN A 174 0.84 -9.20 -9.09
N ALA A 175 1.10 -10.02 -8.08
CA ALA A 175 0.88 -11.47 -8.15
C ALA A 175 -0.60 -11.81 -8.39
N THR A 176 -1.52 -11.12 -7.73
CA THR A 176 -2.97 -11.29 -7.91
C THR A 176 -3.41 -10.92 -9.34
N PHE A 177 -2.89 -9.82 -9.91
CA PHE A 177 -3.20 -9.44 -11.29
C PHE A 177 -2.66 -10.43 -12.31
N VAL A 178 -1.41 -10.91 -12.15
CA VAL A 178 -0.84 -11.93 -13.03
C VAL A 178 -1.69 -13.19 -12.99
N LEU A 179 -2.05 -13.65 -11.80
CA LEU A 179 -2.92 -14.82 -11.65
C LEU A 179 -4.30 -14.61 -12.28
N ALA A 180 -4.90 -13.43 -12.11
CA ALA A 180 -6.19 -13.08 -12.73
C ALA A 180 -6.12 -13.12 -14.26
N ILE A 181 -5.03 -12.62 -14.87
CA ILE A 181 -4.81 -12.69 -16.32
C ILE A 181 -4.71 -14.15 -16.78
N VAL A 182 -3.91 -14.96 -16.13
CA VAL A 182 -3.73 -16.39 -16.46
C VAL A 182 -5.07 -17.13 -16.38
N MET A 183 -5.83 -16.91 -15.31
CA MET A 183 -7.14 -17.53 -15.13
C MET A 183 -8.17 -17.03 -16.15
N SER A 184 -8.11 -15.76 -16.54
CA SER A 184 -9.00 -15.19 -17.59
C SER A 184 -8.72 -15.84 -18.95
N VAL A 185 -7.46 -16.01 -19.30
CA VAL A 185 -7.04 -16.69 -20.53
C VAL A 185 -7.50 -18.15 -20.50
N ALA A 186 -7.32 -18.86 -19.40
CA ALA A 186 -7.79 -20.23 -19.23
C ALA A 186 -9.33 -20.34 -19.38
N ALA A 187 -10.07 -19.40 -18.81
CA ALA A 187 -11.53 -19.34 -18.96
C ALA A 187 -11.95 -19.15 -20.42
N ILE A 188 -11.28 -18.26 -21.16
CA ILE A 188 -11.54 -18.05 -22.59
C ILE A 188 -11.31 -19.33 -23.39
N PHE A 189 -10.20 -20.04 -23.14
CA PHE A 189 -9.91 -21.31 -23.82
C PHE A 189 -10.96 -22.37 -23.50
N LEU A 190 -11.41 -22.48 -22.25
CA LEU A 190 -12.47 -23.41 -21.87
C LEU A 190 -13.79 -23.10 -22.58
N VAL A 191 -14.19 -21.83 -22.66
CA VAL A 191 -15.40 -21.42 -23.40
C VAL A 191 -15.26 -21.73 -24.87
N ALA A 192 -14.12 -21.41 -25.50
CA ALA A 192 -13.88 -21.71 -26.89
C ALA A 192 -13.95 -23.21 -27.19
N ASN A 193 -13.35 -24.05 -26.35
CA ASN A 193 -13.39 -25.50 -26.47
C ASN A 193 -14.82 -26.04 -26.34
N MET A 194 -15.60 -25.52 -25.38
CA MET A 194 -17.00 -25.90 -25.20
C MET A 194 -17.85 -25.54 -26.41
N VAL A 195 -17.66 -24.35 -27.00
CA VAL A 195 -18.36 -23.93 -28.20
C VAL A 195 -18.02 -24.83 -29.40
N GLN A 196 -16.75 -25.21 -29.55
CA GLN A 196 -16.33 -26.15 -30.58
C GLN A 196 -17.02 -27.51 -30.45
N ILE A 197 -17.00 -28.09 -29.27
CA ILE A 197 -17.65 -29.39 -28.99
C ILE A 197 -19.16 -29.30 -29.30
N ALA A 198 -19.82 -28.22 -28.84
CA ALA A 198 -21.25 -28.03 -29.13
C ALA A 198 -21.54 -27.89 -30.61
N ALA A 199 -20.67 -27.24 -31.40
CA ALA A 199 -20.79 -27.11 -32.84
C ALA A 199 -20.62 -28.46 -33.57
N PHE A 200 -19.62 -29.28 -33.14
CA PHE A 200 -19.42 -30.61 -33.71
C PHE A 200 -20.59 -31.58 -33.48
N HIS A 201 -21.24 -31.52 -32.32
CA HIS A 201 -22.41 -32.34 -32.05
C HIS A 201 -23.63 -31.97 -32.92
N ARG A 202 -23.81 -30.70 -33.28
CA ARG A 202 -24.89 -30.24 -34.13
C ARG A 202 -24.71 -30.65 -35.62
N THR A 203 -23.48 -30.69 -36.12
CA THR A 203 -23.19 -31.13 -37.50
C THR A 203 -23.53 -32.60 -37.69
N ARG A 204 -23.29 -33.48 -36.71
CA ARG A 204 -23.67 -34.89 -36.79
C ARG A 204 -25.19 -35.11 -36.78
N GLU A 205 -25.96 -34.33 -36.03
CA GLU A 205 -27.45 -34.45 -36.04
C GLU A 205 -28.06 -34.00 -37.37
N THR A 206 -27.46 -33.02 -38.04
CA THR A 206 -27.94 -32.56 -39.36
C THR A 206 -27.57 -33.50 -40.51
N GLU A 207 -26.50 -34.25 -40.43
CA GLU A 207 -26.11 -35.28 -41.42
C GLU A 207 -27.07 -36.49 -41.38
N ILE A 208 -27.53 -36.91 -40.20
CA ILE A 208 -28.46 -38.01 -40.04
C ILE A 208 -29.88 -37.65 -40.54
N MET A 209 -30.25 -36.37 -40.51
CA MET A 209 -31.55 -35.91 -41.04
C MET A 209 -31.56 -35.69 -42.57
N ARG A 210 -30.42 -35.85 -43.24
CA ARG A 210 -30.26 -35.62 -44.70
C ARG A 210 -30.23 -36.93 -45.50
N MET A 211 -30.27 -38.09 -44.80
CA MET A 211 -30.50 -39.41 -45.39
C MET A 211 -31.99 -39.78 -45.32
#